data_6955ff0ded9c042235846faa0f71ec0e
#
_entry.id   6955ff0ded9c042235846faa0f71ec0e
#
_cell.length_a   1.000
_cell.length_b   1.000
_cell.length_c   1.000
_cell.angle_alpha   90.00
_cell.angle_beta   90.00
_cell.angle_gamma   90.00
#
_symmetry.space_group_name_H-M   'P 1'
#
loop_
_entity.id
_entity.type
_entity.pdbx_description
1 polymer ?
#
loop_
_entity_poly.entity_id
_entity_poly.type
_entity_poly.pdbx_seq_one_letter_code
_entity_poly.pdbx_strand_id
1 'polypeptide(L)'
;NHGVAGCRMLIEALNTPIQVRHGTPDARLLTEIAYAGGFTSYEGGGISYNLPYAKSVPMEETIRDWQYVDRLTGIYEEAGVSINREPYGPLTGTLVPPCVSHAVAIIEALLAAEQGVRNITVGYGQCGNLVQDVAAIRTLEELTNEYMHKYGYDDAVITTVFHQWMGGFPQDEAKAFGVISWGSATAALSKATKVIVKTPHEAAGVPTMEANAQGLRCTKQVISMLSDQVCTAANLEEEKDIIRRETRCIVDKCFELGEGDLAVGSVRAVLAGVLDIPFAPSRYNAGKMLPARDNDGAIRILDMGALPFTDDIKAFHRAKIEERAKAEKRNATFQMVIDDVYAISKGRLVGRPQALRR
;
A
#
# COMPACT_ATOMS: atom_id res chain seq x y z
N ASN A 1 18.95 12.47 -14.68
CA ASN A 1 20.34 12.91 -14.77
C ASN A 1 21.16 12.11 -15.77
N HIS A 2 20.76 10.89 -16.14
CA HIS A 2 21.48 10.00 -17.05
C HIS A 2 20.87 9.96 -18.46
N GLY A 3 19.69 10.53 -18.63
CA GLY A 3 18.95 10.56 -19.89
C GLY A 3 18.62 9.18 -20.45
N VAL A 4 18.10 9.14 -21.67
CA VAL A 4 17.71 7.90 -22.35
C VAL A 4 18.92 6.97 -22.54
N ALA A 5 20.09 7.53 -22.93
CA ALA A 5 21.30 6.72 -23.17
C ALA A 5 21.78 6.01 -21.89
N GLY A 6 21.77 6.69 -20.74
CA GLY A 6 22.16 6.06 -19.47
C GLY A 6 21.16 5.01 -18.99
N CYS A 7 19.86 5.23 -19.20
CA CYS A 7 18.83 4.22 -18.94
C CYS A 7 19.03 2.98 -19.81
N ARG A 8 19.32 3.18 -21.10
CA ARG A 8 19.55 2.07 -22.05
C ARG A 8 20.79 1.26 -21.71
N MET A 9 21.90 1.92 -21.35
CA MET A 9 23.10 1.23 -20.87
C MET A 9 22.81 0.32 -19.67
N LEU A 10 21.97 0.78 -18.73
CA LEU A 10 21.59 -0.01 -17.56
C LEU A 10 20.76 -1.25 -17.96
N ILE A 11 19.78 -1.07 -18.83
CA ILE A 11 18.91 -2.16 -19.32
C ILE A 11 19.76 -3.21 -20.09
N GLU A 12 20.66 -2.77 -20.96
CA GLU A 12 21.54 -3.65 -21.76
C GLU A 12 22.55 -4.41 -20.89
N ALA A 13 22.97 -3.83 -19.75
CA ALA A 13 23.90 -4.47 -18.82
C ALA A 13 23.25 -5.52 -17.90
N LEU A 14 21.92 -5.55 -17.82
CA LEU A 14 21.19 -6.41 -16.89
C LEU A 14 20.24 -7.35 -17.65
N ASN A 15 20.20 -8.60 -17.23
CA ASN A 15 19.26 -9.59 -17.75
C ASN A 15 18.05 -9.75 -16.79
N THR A 16 17.44 -8.61 -16.44
CA THR A 16 16.28 -8.59 -15.53
C THR A 16 15.43 -7.35 -15.81
N PRO A 17 14.10 -7.43 -15.71
CA PRO A 17 13.23 -6.27 -15.82
C PRO A 17 13.56 -5.22 -14.77
N ILE A 18 13.50 -3.94 -15.15
CA ILE A 18 13.76 -2.82 -14.25
C ILE A 18 12.51 -1.97 -14.14
N GLN A 19 12.16 -1.67 -12.89
CA GLN A 19 11.08 -0.74 -12.53
C GLN A 19 11.66 0.61 -12.16
N VAL A 20 11.06 1.68 -12.67
CA VAL A 20 11.35 3.04 -12.25
C VAL A 20 10.40 3.50 -11.15
N ARG A 21 10.90 4.34 -10.26
CA ARG A 21 10.13 5.10 -9.26
C ARG A 21 10.41 6.58 -9.43
N HIS A 22 9.41 7.41 -9.22
CA HIS A 22 9.62 8.85 -9.21
C HIS A 22 9.88 9.39 -7.80
N GLY A 23 10.60 10.52 -7.73
CA GLY A 23 10.88 11.22 -6.48
C GLY A 23 10.29 12.64 -6.45
N THR A 24 9.51 13.02 -7.46
CA THR A 24 8.86 14.32 -7.60
C THR A 24 7.37 14.15 -7.90
N PRO A 25 6.49 15.09 -7.55
CA PRO A 25 5.06 15.00 -7.87
C PRO A 25 4.79 14.85 -9.37
N ASP A 26 5.51 15.59 -10.22
CA ASP A 26 5.44 15.47 -11.69
C ASP A 26 6.37 14.35 -12.17
N ALA A 27 5.77 13.28 -12.68
CA ALA A 27 6.47 12.09 -13.14
C ALA A 27 6.64 12.04 -14.69
N ARG A 28 6.10 12.99 -15.44
CA ARG A 28 5.99 12.94 -16.91
C ARG A 28 7.33 12.79 -17.62
N LEU A 29 8.25 13.71 -17.38
CA LEU A 29 9.58 13.69 -18.01
C LEU A 29 10.38 12.44 -17.66
N LEU A 30 10.29 11.99 -16.40
CA LEU A 30 10.98 10.76 -15.98
C LEU A 30 10.39 9.54 -16.71
N THR A 31 9.07 9.50 -16.92
CA THR A 31 8.40 8.43 -17.65
C THR A 31 8.88 8.35 -19.10
N GLU A 32 8.90 9.48 -19.80
CA GLU A 32 9.39 9.55 -21.20
C GLU A 32 10.81 9.02 -21.31
N ILE A 33 11.72 9.48 -20.44
CA ILE A 33 13.13 9.06 -20.43
C ILE A 33 13.26 7.57 -20.09
N ALA A 34 12.53 7.08 -19.09
CA ALA A 34 12.60 5.70 -18.63
C ALA A 34 12.08 4.72 -19.70
N TYR A 35 10.94 5.01 -20.31
CA TYR A 35 10.35 4.15 -21.34
C TYR A 35 11.18 4.15 -22.61
N ALA A 36 11.63 5.31 -23.07
CA ALA A 36 12.56 5.40 -24.20
C ALA A 36 13.92 4.69 -23.91
N GLY A 37 14.29 4.58 -22.64
CA GLY A 37 15.47 3.86 -22.17
C GLY A 37 15.27 2.35 -22.02
N GLY A 38 14.02 1.83 -22.14
CA GLY A 38 13.71 0.41 -22.09
C GLY A 38 13.21 -0.11 -20.73
N PHE A 39 12.83 0.74 -19.78
CA PHE A 39 12.18 0.32 -18.55
C PHE A 39 10.79 -0.23 -18.86
N THR A 40 10.41 -1.34 -18.21
CA THR A 40 9.17 -2.07 -18.46
C THR A 40 8.19 -2.03 -17.28
N SER A 41 8.47 -1.26 -16.25
CA SER A 41 7.58 -1.07 -15.11
C SER A 41 7.75 0.30 -14.48
N TYR A 42 6.66 0.90 -14.02
CA TYR A 42 6.66 2.18 -13.35
C TYR A 42 5.77 2.19 -12.09
N GLU A 43 6.41 2.45 -10.94
CA GLU A 43 5.70 2.60 -9.66
C GLU A 43 5.45 4.07 -9.34
N GLY A 44 4.26 4.35 -8.86
CA GLY A 44 3.83 5.65 -8.38
C GLY A 44 2.36 5.90 -8.62
N GLY A 45 1.89 7.14 -8.37
CA GLY A 45 0.50 7.50 -8.60
C GLY A 45 0.19 8.93 -8.19
N GLY A 46 -0.88 9.48 -8.75
CA GLY A 46 -1.32 10.85 -8.51
C GLY A 46 -1.92 11.07 -7.12
N ILE A 47 -2.40 10.00 -6.49
CA ILE A 47 -2.97 10.01 -5.13
C ILE A 47 -1.95 9.42 -4.15
N SER A 48 -1.47 8.22 -4.46
CA SER A 48 -0.64 7.40 -3.57
C SER A 48 0.73 8.01 -3.29
N TYR A 49 1.28 8.81 -4.18
CA TYR A 49 2.53 9.56 -3.98
C TYR A 49 2.31 11.04 -3.64
N ASN A 50 1.14 11.62 -3.96
CA ASN A 50 0.86 13.00 -3.58
C ASN A 50 0.57 13.13 -2.08
N LEU A 51 -0.49 12.51 -1.60
CA LEU A 51 -0.94 12.70 -0.21
C LEU A 51 0.11 12.30 0.83
N PRO A 52 0.84 11.17 0.69
CA PRO A 52 1.89 10.79 1.64
C PRO A 52 3.18 11.60 1.57
N TYR A 53 3.50 12.26 0.43
CA TYR A 53 4.84 12.83 0.23
C TYR A 53 4.85 14.31 -0.18
N ALA A 54 3.77 14.82 -0.79
CA ALA A 54 3.69 16.20 -1.24
C ALA A 54 2.85 17.06 -0.28
N LYS A 55 3.47 18.07 0.34
CA LYS A 55 2.79 18.91 1.35
C LYS A 55 1.76 19.88 0.76
N SER A 56 2.01 20.40 -0.43
CA SER A 56 1.29 21.56 -0.96
C SER A 56 0.89 21.46 -2.45
N VAL A 57 1.09 20.31 -3.07
CA VAL A 57 0.69 20.07 -4.47
C VAL A 57 -0.77 19.64 -4.50
N PRO A 58 -1.65 20.31 -5.26
CA PRO A 58 -3.04 19.91 -5.42
C PRO A 58 -3.16 18.52 -6.05
N MET A 59 -4.12 17.73 -5.56
CA MET A 59 -4.27 16.35 -6.06
C MET A 59 -4.80 16.30 -7.50
N GLU A 60 -5.63 17.25 -7.90
CA GLU A 60 -6.09 17.39 -9.28
C GLU A 60 -4.95 17.64 -10.28
N GLU A 61 -3.87 18.31 -9.86
CA GLU A 61 -2.68 18.51 -10.68
C GLU A 61 -1.92 17.18 -10.87
N THR A 62 -1.68 16.45 -9.80
CA THR A 62 -0.97 15.17 -9.87
C THR A 62 -1.77 14.08 -10.54
N ILE A 63 -3.10 14.04 -10.39
CA ILE A 63 -3.96 13.13 -11.17
C ILE A 63 -3.82 13.42 -12.67
N ARG A 64 -3.82 14.69 -13.07
CA ARG A 64 -3.66 15.08 -14.47
C ARG A 64 -2.28 14.68 -15.02
N ASP A 65 -1.24 14.89 -14.25
CA ASP A 65 0.11 14.47 -14.63
C ASP A 65 0.22 12.95 -14.79
N TRP A 66 -0.46 12.20 -13.92
CA TRP A 66 -0.52 10.74 -14.02
C TRP A 66 -1.44 10.24 -15.15
N GLN A 67 -2.48 10.95 -15.52
CA GLN A 67 -3.24 10.66 -16.75
C GLN A 67 -2.34 10.70 -17.99
N TYR A 68 -1.40 11.66 -18.04
CA TYR A 68 -0.37 11.68 -19.09
C TYR A 68 0.53 10.45 -19.06
N VAL A 69 1.04 10.09 -17.88
CA VAL A 69 1.91 8.90 -17.68
C VAL A 69 1.18 7.63 -18.11
N ASP A 70 -0.06 7.46 -17.65
CA ASP A 70 -0.88 6.29 -17.95
C ASP A 70 -1.29 6.26 -19.44
N ARG A 71 -1.60 7.41 -20.05
CA ARG A 71 -1.84 7.46 -21.50
C ARG A 71 -0.59 7.09 -22.31
N LEU A 72 0.58 7.57 -21.91
CA LEU A 72 1.84 7.16 -22.56
C LEU A 72 2.06 5.64 -22.42
N THR A 73 1.78 5.06 -21.25
CA THR A 73 1.81 3.61 -21.04
C THR A 73 0.83 2.87 -21.95
N GLY A 74 -0.41 3.39 -22.09
CA GLY A 74 -1.42 2.86 -23.02
C GLY A 74 -0.99 2.91 -24.49
N ILE A 75 -0.26 3.95 -24.90
CA ILE A 75 0.29 4.05 -26.27
C ILE A 75 1.33 2.95 -26.52
N TYR A 76 2.19 2.63 -25.53
CA TYR A 76 3.11 1.50 -25.65
C TYR A 76 2.37 0.17 -25.74
N GLU A 77 1.31 -0.02 -24.96
CA GLU A 77 0.45 -1.21 -25.04
C GLU A 77 -0.19 -1.36 -26.42
N GLU A 78 -0.75 -0.29 -27.00
CA GLU A 78 -1.27 -0.25 -28.37
C GLU A 78 -0.21 -0.60 -29.42
N ALA A 79 1.05 -0.29 -29.14
CA ALA A 79 2.18 -0.65 -30.00
C ALA A 79 2.71 -2.09 -29.76
N GLY A 80 2.07 -2.87 -28.89
CA GLY A 80 2.45 -4.24 -28.55
C GLY A 80 3.60 -4.34 -27.53
N VAL A 81 3.86 -3.27 -26.77
CA VAL A 81 4.88 -3.24 -25.73
C VAL A 81 4.20 -3.04 -24.38
N SER A 82 4.00 -4.13 -23.64
CA SER A 82 3.41 -4.08 -22.32
C SER A 82 4.36 -3.47 -21.29
N ILE A 83 3.87 -2.42 -20.61
CA ILE A 83 4.56 -1.79 -19.49
C ILE A 83 3.68 -1.92 -18.25
N ASN A 84 4.25 -2.44 -17.16
CA ASN A 84 3.53 -2.62 -15.91
C ASN A 84 3.38 -1.29 -15.15
N ARG A 85 2.17 -0.95 -14.75
CA ARG A 85 1.88 0.14 -13.81
C ARG A 85 1.68 -0.39 -12.41
N GLU A 86 2.28 0.28 -11.43
CA GLU A 86 2.20 -0.11 -10.02
C GLU A 86 1.77 1.07 -9.16
N PRO A 87 0.46 1.21 -8.84
CA PRO A 87 0.02 2.12 -7.79
C PRO A 87 0.70 1.81 -6.45
N TYR A 88 1.16 2.86 -5.75
CA TYR A 88 1.91 2.70 -4.51
C TYR A 88 1.00 2.42 -3.31
N GLY A 89 0.91 1.16 -2.92
CA GLY A 89 -0.01 0.69 -1.88
C GLY A 89 0.32 1.07 -0.43
N PRO A 90 1.59 1.15 0.02
CA PRO A 90 1.91 1.44 1.42
C PRO A 90 1.46 2.81 1.92
N LEU A 91 1.29 3.80 1.04
CA LEU A 91 0.94 5.17 1.38
C LEU A 91 1.95 5.76 2.38
N THR A 92 1.53 6.14 3.60
CA THR A 92 2.45 6.61 4.65
C THR A 92 3.25 5.49 5.32
N GLY A 93 2.90 4.21 5.08
CA GLY A 93 3.53 3.07 5.73
C GLY A 93 3.32 2.99 7.24
N THR A 94 2.43 3.82 7.80
CA THR A 94 2.25 3.95 9.25
C THR A 94 0.79 3.69 9.62
N LEU A 95 0.49 2.51 10.16
CA LEU A 95 -0.84 2.09 10.63
C LEU A 95 -1.95 2.36 9.59
N VAL A 96 -1.66 2.25 8.31
CA VAL A 96 -2.65 2.47 7.25
C VAL A 96 -3.64 1.30 7.25
N PRO A 97 -4.95 1.52 7.47
CA PRO A 97 -5.93 0.45 7.38
C PRO A 97 -5.95 -0.17 5.97
N PRO A 98 -6.09 -1.51 5.83
CA PRO A 98 -6.13 -2.16 4.53
C PRO A 98 -7.14 -1.53 3.56
N CYS A 99 -8.33 -1.17 4.03
CA CYS A 99 -9.38 -0.57 3.21
C CYS A 99 -8.96 0.75 2.55
N VAL A 100 -8.17 1.58 3.23
CA VAL A 100 -7.68 2.86 2.68
C VAL A 100 -6.63 2.60 1.60
N SER A 101 -5.68 1.69 1.86
CA SER A 101 -4.69 1.25 0.88
C SER A 101 -5.36 0.65 -0.36
N HIS A 102 -6.35 -0.23 -0.16
CA HIS A 102 -7.11 -0.86 -1.24
C HIS A 102 -7.90 0.16 -2.06
N ALA A 103 -8.60 1.08 -1.39
CA ALA A 103 -9.37 2.12 -2.09
C ALA A 103 -8.47 2.96 -3.01
N VAL A 104 -7.31 3.43 -2.51
CA VAL A 104 -6.37 4.19 -3.33
C VAL A 104 -5.84 3.35 -4.50
N ALA A 105 -5.43 2.09 -4.24
CA ALA A 105 -4.89 1.22 -5.27
C ALA A 105 -5.92 0.90 -6.38
N ILE A 106 -7.18 0.62 -6.00
CA ILE A 106 -8.28 0.35 -6.96
C ILE A 106 -8.60 1.61 -7.77
N ILE A 107 -8.69 2.76 -7.12
CA ILE A 107 -8.96 4.03 -7.81
C ILE A 107 -7.87 4.32 -8.85
N GLU A 108 -6.60 4.25 -8.47
CA GLU A 108 -5.49 4.49 -9.40
C GLU A 108 -5.39 3.43 -10.50
N ALA A 109 -5.75 2.18 -10.21
CA ALA A 109 -5.81 1.13 -11.22
C ALA A 109 -6.90 1.41 -12.28
N LEU A 110 -8.08 1.86 -11.84
CA LEU A 110 -9.17 2.23 -12.75
C LEU A 110 -8.81 3.46 -13.59
N LEU A 111 -8.21 4.51 -12.97
CA LEU A 111 -7.73 5.69 -13.70
C LEU A 111 -6.66 5.33 -14.75
N ALA A 112 -5.77 4.38 -14.43
CA ALA A 112 -4.78 3.89 -15.37
C ALA A 112 -5.41 3.09 -16.52
N ALA A 113 -6.36 2.19 -16.21
CA ALA A 113 -7.07 1.40 -17.20
C ALA A 113 -7.87 2.25 -18.18
N GLU A 114 -8.47 3.35 -17.71
CA GLU A 114 -9.14 4.35 -18.53
C GLU A 114 -8.20 4.96 -19.58
N GLN A 115 -6.91 5.11 -19.27
CA GLN A 115 -5.90 5.63 -20.19
C GLN A 115 -5.29 4.56 -21.10
N GLY A 116 -5.76 3.32 -21.04
CA GLY A 116 -5.30 2.21 -21.91
C GLY A 116 -4.26 1.28 -21.28
N VAL A 117 -3.94 1.44 -20.02
CA VAL A 117 -3.03 0.52 -19.30
C VAL A 117 -3.73 -0.83 -19.11
N ARG A 118 -3.01 -1.93 -19.41
CA ARG A 118 -3.55 -3.30 -19.30
C ARG A 118 -2.78 -4.19 -18.32
N ASN A 119 -1.60 -3.81 -17.89
CA ASN A 119 -0.79 -4.55 -16.93
C ASN A 119 -0.60 -3.73 -15.66
N ILE A 120 -1.32 -4.10 -14.59
CA ILE A 120 -1.37 -3.32 -13.35
C ILE A 120 -1.03 -4.21 -12.15
N THR A 121 -0.08 -3.76 -11.34
CA THR A 121 0.28 -4.42 -10.07
C THR A 121 -0.20 -3.55 -8.92
N VAL A 122 -1.23 -3.98 -8.21
CA VAL A 122 -1.75 -3.24 -7.06
C VAL A 122 -0.97 -3.55 -5.79
N GLY A 123 -0.60 -2.50 -5.05
CA GLY A 123 0.31 -2.60 -3.91
C GLY A 123 -0.38 -2.58 -2.55
N TYR A 124 0.25 -3.26 -1.58
CA TYR A 124 -0.14 -3.22 -0.17
C TYR A 124 1.09 -3.19 0.72
N GLY A 125 1.10 -2.34 1.74
CA GLY A 125 2.14 -2.26 2.75
C GLY A 125 1.84 -3.11 3.98
N GLN A 126 2.80 -3.89 4.44
CA GLN A 126 2.67 -4.74 5.62
C GLN A 126 2.18 -3.94 6.83
N CYS A 127 1.07 -4.34 7.43
CA CYS A 127 0.53 -3.79 8.67
C CYS A 127 1.03 -4.51 9.91
N GLY A 128 1.34 -5.81 9.77
CA GLY A 128 2.00 -6.58 10.79
C GLY A 128 1.18 -7.71 11.41
N ASN A 129 -0.14 -7.66 11.43
CA ASN A 129 -0.91 -8.84 11.80
C ASN A 129 -0.95 -9.80 10.62
N LEU A 130 -0.42 -11.01 10.80
CA LEU A 130 -0.26 -12.01 9.73
C LEU A 130 -1.58 -12.32 9.02
N VAL A 131 -2.67 -12.53 9.78
CA VAL A 131 -3.97 -12.89 9.21
C VAL A 131 -4.55 -11.71 8.42
N GLN A 132 -4.48 -10.50 8.99
CA GLN A 132 -4.94 -9.29 8.31
C GLN A 132 -4.14 -9.01 7.04
N ASP A 133 -2.81 -9.13 7.07
CA ASP A 133 -1.96 -8.89 5.90
C ASP A 133 -2.21 -9.92 4.79
N VAL A 134 -2.42 -11.21 5.15
CA VAL A 134 -2.80 -12.25 4.18
C VAL A 134 -4.20 -11.99 3.61
N ALA A 135 -5.15 -11.61 4.45
CA ALA A 135 -6.50 -11.23 4.02
C ALA A 135 -6.45 -10.03 3.06
N ALA A 136 -5.63 -9.01 3.40
CA ALA A 136 -5.49 -7.80 2.61
C ALA A 136 -4.98 -8.08 1.19
N ILE A 137 -3.88 -8.82 1.01
CA ILE A 137 -3.37 -9.14 -0.34
C ILE A 137 -4.41 -9.88 -1.17
N ARG A 138 -5.08 -10.88 -0.58
CA ARG A 138 -6.09 -11.67 -1.31
C ARG A 138 -7.30 -10.83 -1.70
N THR A 139 -7.81 -10.01 -0.79
CA THR A 139 -8.96 -9.14 -1.07
C THR A 139 -8.61 -7.99 -2.01
N LEU A 140 -7.37 -7.52 -2.02
CA LEU A 140 -6.92 -6.48 -2.95
C LEU A 140 -7.02 -6.95 -4.40
N GLU A 141 -6.53 -8.16 -4.69
CA GLU A 141 -6.63 -8.76 -6.02
C GLU A 141 -8.09 -9.02 -6.41
N GLU A 142 -8.85 -9.65 -5.50
CA GLU A 142 -10.28 -9.95 -5.71
C GLU A 142 -11.08 -8.67 -6.03
N LEU A 143 -10.96 -7.63 -5.21
CA LEU A 143 -11.70 -6.38 -5.37
C LEU A 143 -11.25 -5.58 -6.60
N THR A 144 -9.94 -5.54 -6.89
CA THR A 144 -9.46 -4.85 -8.08
C THR A 144 -10.05 -5.49 -9.34
N ASN A 145 -10.04 -6.82 -9.47
CA ASN A 145 -10.67 -7.52 -10.58
C ASN A 145 -12.19 -7.29 -10.63
N GLU A 146 -12.89 -7.26 -9.47
CA GLU A 146 -14.32 -6.95 -9.41
C GLU A 146 -14.63 -5.57 -9.99
N TYR A 147 -13.87 -4.54 -9.58
CA TYR A 147 -14.07 -3.18 -10.09
C TYR A 147 -13.62 -3.04 -11.55
N MET A 148 -12.55 -3.70 -11.99
CA MET A 148 -12.16 -3.73 -13.41
C MET A 148 -13.28 -4.31 -14.28
N HIS A 149 -13.84 -5.45 -13.89
CA HIS A 149 -14.97 -6.06 -14.58
C HIS A 149 -16.20 -5.14 -14.57
N LYS A 150 -16.55 -4.57 -13.41
CA LYS A 150 -17.71 -3.67 -13.25
C LYS A 150 -17.68 -2.47 -14.22
N TYR A 151 -16.47 -2.00 -14.54
CA TYR A 151 -16.26 -0.83 -15.42
C TYR A 151 -15.77 -1.19 -16.82
N GLY A 152 -15.78 -2.47 -17.20
CA GLY A 152 -15.52 -2.93 -18.57
C GLY A 152 -14.06 -3.03 -18.97
N TYR A 153 -13.15 -3.19 -18.02
CA TYR A 153 -11.71 -3.39 -18.25
C TYR A 153 -11.31 -4.86 -18.09
N ASP A 154 -12.05 -5.77 -18.74
CA ASP A 154 -11.87 -7.22 -18.62
C ASP A 154 -10.55 -7.75 -19.19
N ASP A 155 -9.89 -6.96 -20.02
CA ASP A 155 -8.61 -7.27 -20.65
C ASP A 155 -7.40 -6.84 -19.78
N ALA A 156 -7.63 -6.22 -18.62
CA ALA A 156 -6.57 -5.85 -17.71
C ALA A 156 -6.07 -7.06 -16.90
N VAL A 157 -4.74 -7.20 -16.86
CA VAL A 157 -4.06 -8.21 -16.04
C VAL A 157 -3.69 -7.57 -14.70
N ILE A 158 -4.31 -8.05 -13.63
CA ILE A 158 -4.08 -7.57 -12.27
C ILE A 158 -3.17 -8.54 -11.51
N THR A 159 -2.11 -8.01 -10.93
CA THR A 159 -1.21 -8.72 -10.04
C THR A 159 -1.03 -7.94 -8.74
N THR A 160 -0.38 -8.54 -7.75
CA THR A 160 -0.19 -7.91 -6.43
C THR A 160 1.28 -7.74 -6.05
N VAL A 161 1.59 -6.66 -5.34
CA VAL A 161 2.88 -6.45 -4.70
C VAL A 161 2.73 -6.24 -3.20
N PHE A 162 3.49 -7.00 -2.43
CA PHE A 162 3.60 -6.86 -0.99
C PHE A 162 4.86 -6.07 -0.64
N HIS A 163 4.70 -4.94 0.02
CA HIS A 163 5.82 -4.18 0.58
C HIS A 163 6.08 -4.63 2.01
N GLN A 164 7.26 -5.16 2.28
CA GLN A 164 7.70 -5.47 3.65
C GLN A 164 7.62 -4.23 4.54
N TRP A 165 7.59 -4.42 5.85
CA TRP A 165 7.42 -3.37 6.85
C TRP A 165 8.16 -2.07 6.52
N MET A 166 7.44 -0.95 6.48
CA MET A 166 7.98 0.36 6.08
C MET A 166 8.09 1.35 7.24
N GLY A 167 7.67 0.99 8.44
CA GLY A 167 7.83 1.80 9.64
C GLY A 167 9.21 1.66 10.29
N GLY A 168 9.34 2.05 11.54
CA GLY A 168 10.61 1.98 12.27
C GLY A 168 11.17 0.57 12.39
N PHE A 169 12.46 0.41 12.05
CA PHE A 169 13.23 -0.83 12.18
C PHE A 169 14.06 -0.84 13.47
N PRO A 170 14.39 -2.06 14.01
CA PRO A 170 15.41 -2.19 15.03
C PRO A 170 16.79 -1.78 14.49
N GLN A 171 17.64 -1.20 15.36
CA GLN A 171 19.04 -0.90 15.00
C GLN A 171 19.92 -2.13 14.90
N ASP A 172 19.60 -3.18 15.66
CA ASP A 172 20.29 -4.46 15.65
C ASP A 172 19.95 -5.23 14.36
N GLU A 173 20.95 -5.56 13.56
CA GLU A 173 20.77 -6.23 12.25
C GLU A 173 20.11 -7.60 12.37
N ALA A 174 20.41 -8.38 13.41
CA ALA A 174 19.76 -9.69 13.60
C ALA A 174 18.26 -9.53 13.86
N LYS A 175 17.86 -8.49 14.60
CA LYS A 175 16.45 -8.15 14.82
C LYS A 175 15.81 -7.59 13.54
N ALA A 176 16.55 -6.81 12.74
CA ALA A 176 16.09 -6.33 11.45
C ALA A 176 15.81 -7.50 10.48
N PHE A 177 16.69 -8.52 10.43
CA PHE A 177 16.43 -9.75 9.69
C PHE A 177 15.18 -10.50 10.19
N GLY A 178 14.89 -10.47 11.49
CA GLY A 178 13.64 -10.99 12.03
C GLY A 178 12.41 -10.30 11.44
N VAL A 179 12.43 -8.97 11.28
CA VAL A 179 11.36 -8.18 10.64
C VAL A 179 11.26 -8.51 9.15
N ILE A 180 12.39 -8.63 8.43
CA ILE A 180 12.45 -9.00 7.01
C ILE A 180 11.88 -10.41 6.81
N SER A 181 12.30 -11.38 7.64
CA SER A 181 11.81 -12.76 7.57
C SER A 181 10.31 -12.87 7.79
N TRP A 182 9.80 -12.11 8.75
CA TRP A 182 8.37 -12.02 9.00
C TRP A 182 7.60 -11.46 7.79
N GLY A 183 8.06 -10.36 7.19
CA GLY A 183 7.47 -9.84 5.95
C GLY A 183 7.55 -10.82 4.78
N SER A 184 8.66 -11.56 4.68
CA SER A 184 8.85 -12.59 3.65
C SER A 184 7.87 -13.76 3.80
N ALA A 185 7.64 -14.21 5.04
CA ALA A 185 6.68 -15.25 5.35
C ALA A 185 5.25 -14.81 5.03
N THR A 186 4.88 -13.59 5.39
CA THR A 186 3.59 -13.01 5.07
C THR A 186 3.35 -12.94 3.56
N ALA A 187 4.34 -12.48 2.80
CA ALA A 187 4.27 -12.42 1.33
C ALA A 187 4.06 -13.79 0.70
N ALA A 188 4.80 -14.81 1.16
CA ALA A 188 4.65 -16.18 0.68
C ALA A 188 3.26 -16.76 0.98
N LEU A 189 2.77 -16.60 2.20
CA LEU A 189 1.46 -17.11 2.65
C LEU A 189 0.28 -16.37 2.03
N SER A 190 0.44 -15.10 1.69
CA SER A 190 -0.56 -14.32 0.96
C SER A 190 -0.60 -14.62 -0.54
N LYS A 191 0.44 -15.27 -1.08
CA LYS A 191 0.64 -15.52 -2.52
C LYS A 191 0.80 -14.25 -3.34
N ALA A 192 1.44 -13.22 -2.77
CA ALA A 192 1.76 -12.00 -3.50
C ALA A 192 2.65 -12.30 -4.71
N THR A 193 2.35 -11.69 -5.87
CA THR A 193 3.10 -11.90 -7.11
C THR A 193 4.51 -11.31 -7.02
N LYS A 194 4.66 -10.17 -6.34
CA LYS A 194 5.91 -9.44 -6.18
C LYS A 194 6.11 -9.02 -4.72
N VAL A 195 7.37 -8.89 -4.30
CA VAL A 195 7.73 -8.40 -2.96
C VAL A 195 8.73 -7.28 -3.08
N ILE A 196 8.45 -6.14 -2.45
CA ILE A 196 9.43 -5.08 -2.23
C ILE A 196 10.17 -5.39 -0.93
N VAL A 197 11.45 -5.70 -1.08
CA VAL A 197 12.30 -6.21 -0.01
C VAL A 197 12.99 -5.09 0.75
N LYS A 198 13.04 -5.21 2.07
CA LYS A 198 13.77 -4.33 2.96
C LYS A 198 15.17 -4.85 3.28
N THR A 199 16.01 -3.98 3.82
CA THR A 199 17.39 -4.31 4.16
C THR A 199 17.63 -4.27 5.68
N PRO A 200 18.67 -4.96 6.20
CA PRO A 200 19.02 -4.83 7.63
C PRO A 200 19.46 -3.41 8.03
N HIS A 201 19.76 -2.53 7.05
CA HIS A 201 20.20 -1.16 7.28
C HIS A 201 19.05 -0.12 7.31
N GLU A 202 17.79 -0.52 7.34
CA GLU A 202 16.64 0.43 7.33
C GLU A 202 16.70 1.47 8.47
N ALA A 203 17.27 1.10 9.63
CA ALA A 203 17.47 2.05 10.75
C ALA A 203 18.77 2.85 10.64
N ALA A 204 19.66 2.52 9.71
CA ALA A 204 20.99 3.14 9.56
C ALA A 204 21.06 4.21 8.46
N GLY A 205 20.01 4.35 7.65
CA GLY A 205 19.93 5.29 6.53
C GLY A 205 20.07 4.60 5.17
N VAL A 206 20.94 5.13 4.29
CA VAL A 206 21.11 4.57 2.94
C VAL A 206 21.81 3.20 3.04
N PRO A 207 21.17 2.11 2.56
CA PRO A 207 21.75 0.78 2.68
C PRO A 207 22.92 0.60 1.71
N THR A 208 23.88 -0.22 2.14
CA THR A 208 24.98 -0.66 1.27
C THR A 208 24.50 -1.68 0.22
N MET A 209 25.28 -1.88 -0.82
CA MET A 209 25.01 -2.90 -1.83
C MET A 209 24.91 -4.31 -1.20
N GLU A 210 25.79 -4.62 -0.24
CA GLU A 210 25.80 -5.91 0.48
C GLU A 210 24.53 -6.07 1.34
N ALA A 211 24.11 -5.04 2.07
CA ALA A 211 22.88 -5.08 2.86
C ALA A 211 21.64 -5.33 1.99
N ASN A 212 21.57 -4.71 0.80
CA ASN A 212 20.51 -5.00 -0.17
C ASN A 212 20.55 -6.48 -0.61
N ALA A 213 21.72 -6.99 -0.97
CA ALA A 213 21.90 -8.39 -1.37
C ALA A 213 21.53 -9.37 -0.24
N GLN A 214 21.85 -9.06 1.01
CA GLN A 214 21.49 -9.87 2.18
C GLN A 214 19.98 -9.90 2.41
N GLY A 215 19.29 -8.76 2.33
CA GLY A 215 17.84 -8.68 2.43
C GLY A 215 17.13 -9.53 1.36
N LEU A 216 17.61 -9.46 0.12
CA LEU A 216 17.10 -10.26 -1.00
C LEU A 216 17.33 -11.77 -0.79
N ARG A 217 18.53 -12.19 -0.37
CA ARG A 217 18.83 -13.60 -0.09
C ARG A 217 17.98 -14.15 1.05
N CYS A 218 17.83 -13.38 2.14
CA CYS A 218 16.97 -13.74 3.26
C CYS A 218 15.52 -13.92 2.82
N THR A 219 14.98 -12.95 2.11
CA THR A 219 13.58 -12.99 1.60
C THR A 219 13.36 -14.18 0.67
N LYS A 220 14.26 -14.39 -0.29
CA LYS A 220 14.17 -15.51 -1.23
C LYS A 220 14.19 -16.86 -0.50
N GLN A 221 15.05 -17.04 0.50
CA GLN A 221 15.12 -18.26 1.29
C GLN A 221 13.79 -18.55 2.01
N VAL A 222 13.21 -17.55 2.69
CA VAL A 222 11.96 -17.72 3.43
C VAL A 222 10.80 -18.03 2.47
N ILE A 223 10.69 -17.31 1.36
CA ILE A 223 9.65 -17.55 0.34
C ILE A 223 9.77 -18.98 -0.21
N SER A 224 10.99 -19.44 -0.55
CA SER A 224 11.20 -20.81 -1.06
C SER A 224 10.75 -21.89 -0.08
N MET A 225 10.94 -21.68 1.22
CA MET A 225 10.50 -22.65 2.25
C MET A 225 8.99 -22.65 2.48
N LEU A 226 8.31 -21.55 2.16
CA LEU A 226 6.88 -21.37 2.47
C LEU A 226 5.98 -21.39 1.21
N SER A 227 6.55 -21.52 0.01
CA SER A 227 5.83 -21.43 -1.26
C SER A 227 4.65 -22.39 -1.35
N ASP A 228 4.77 -23.59 -0.80
CA ASP A 228 3.74 -24.63 -0.86
C ASP A 228 2.81 -24.64 0.36
N GLN A 229 3.04 -23.74 1.32
CA GLN A 229 2.22 -23.67 2.52
C GLN A 229 0.99 -22.79 2.30
N VAL A 230 -0.05 -23.03 3.10
CA VAL A 230 -1.31 -22.28 3.05
C VAL A 230 -1.62 -21.72 4.44
N CYS A 231 -2.03 -20.47 4.48
CA CYS A 231 -2.57 -19.86 5.71
C CYS A 231 -4.06 -20.28 5.85
N THR A 232 -4.37 -20.96 6.96
CA THR A 232 -5.72 -21.49 7.29
C THR A 232 -6.24 -20.97 8.63
N ALA A 233 -5.95 -19.72 8.98
CA ALA A 233 -6.41 -19.12 10.23
C ALA A 233 -7.96 -19.06 10.27
N ALA A 234 -8.54 -19.38 11.43
CA ALA A 234 -9.98 -19.45 11.61
C ALA A 234 -10.71 -18.12 11.37
N ASN A 235 -10.03 -16.98 11.64
CA ASN A 235 -10.57 -15.63 11.46
C ASN A 235 -10.18 -14.99 10.11
N LEU A 236 -9.60 -15.74 9.17
CA LEU A 236 -9.16 -15.20 7.88
C LEU A 236 -10.33 -14.67 7.05
N GLU A 237 -11.44 -15.42 7.00
CA GLU A 237 -12.62 -14.99 6.23
C GLU A 237 -13.34 -13.79 6.89
N GLU A 238 -13.35 -13.69 8.22
CA GLU A 238 -13.84 -12.48 8.92
C GLU A 238 -13.04 -11.25 8.54
N GLU A 239 -11.70 -11.34 8.53
CA GLU A 239 -10.82 -10.24 8.09
C GLU A 239 -11.02 -9.88 6.62
N LYS A 240 -11.18 -10.88 5.74
CA LYS A 240 -11.48 -10.63 4.32
C LYS A 240 -12.82 -9.93 4.15
N ASP A 241 -13.86 -10.35 4.88
CA ASP A 241 -15.20 -9.75 4.77
C ASP A 241 -15.18 -8.29 5.21
N ILE A 242 -14.59 -7.97 6.36
CA ILE A 242 -14.55 -6.60 6.84
C ILE A 242 -13.77 -5.69 5.90
N ILE A 243 -12.59 -6.13 5.39
CA ILE A 243 -11.79 -5.36 4.43
C ILE A 243 -12.57 -5.09 3.14
N ARG A 244 -13.28 -6.10 2.59
CA ARG A 244 -14.12 -5.92 1.38
C ARG A 244 -15.20 -4.87 1.58
N ARG A 245 -15.93 -4.95 2.68
CA ARG A 245 -17.05 -4.05 2.98
C ARG A 245 -16.58 -2.61 3.18
N GLU A 246 -15.53 -2.42 3.94
CA GLU A 246 -14.90 -1.12 4.17
C GLU A 246 -14.41 -0.50 2.87
N THR A 247 -13.69 -1.28 2.05
CA THR A 247 -13.12 -0.82 0.76
C THR A 247 -14.23 -0.37 -0.19
N ARG A 248 -15.29 -1.18 -0.33
CA ARG A 248 -16.46 -0.81 -1.17
C ARG A 248 -17.11 0.47 -0.69
N CYS A 249 -17.30 0.66 0.61
CA CYS A 249 -17.85 1.92 1.14
C CYS A 249 -17.05 3.14 0.66
N ILE A 250 -15.72 3.06 0.67
CA ILE A 250 -14.86 4.18 0.26
C ILE A 250 -14.90 4.37 -1.27
N VAL A 251 -14.67 3.31 -2.04
CA VAL A 251 -14.58 3.40 -3.51
C VAL A 251 -15.92 3.81 -4.12
N ASP A 252 -17.03 3.19 -3.70
CA ASP A 252 -18.37 3.53 -4.22
C ASP A 252 -18.75 4.98 -3.87
N LYS A 253 -18.34 5.47 -2.68
CA LYS A 253 -18.55 6.87 -2.29
C LYS A 253 -17.72 7.85 -3.14
N CYS A 254 -16.53 7.45 -3.58
CA CYS A 254 -15.76 8.26 -4.52
C CYS A 254 -16.48 8.39 -5.86
N PHE A 255 -17.05 7.31 -6.40
CA PHE A 255 -17.85 7.36 -7.61
C PHE A 255 -19.11 8.25 -7.46
N GLU A 256 -19.81 8.12 -6.32
CA GLU A 256 -20.98 8.97 -6.02
C GLU A 256 -20.62 10.46 -5.98
N LEU A 257 -19.54 10.82 -5.29
CA LEU A 257 -19.07 12.20 -5.18
C LEU A 257 -18.61 12.79 -6.52
N GLY A 258 -18.15 11.96 -7.45
CA GLY A 258 -17.74 12.35 -8.78
C GLY A 258 -18.86 12.28 -9.83
N GLU A 259 -20.09 11.89 -9.44
CA GLU A 259 -21.20 11.69 -10.38
C GLU A 259 -20.82 10.73 -11.54
N GLY A 260 -19.96 9.74 -11.24
CA GLY A 260 -19.41 8.76 -12.17
C GLY A 260 -18.00 9.07 -12.66
N ASP A 261 -17.51 10.30 -12.56
CA ASP A 261 -16.11 10.65 -12.81
C ASP A 261 -15.24 10.35 -11.58
N LEU A 262 -14.41 9.30 -11.68
CA LEU A 262 -13.60 8.84 -10.56
C LEU A 262 -12.46 9.81 -10.21
N ALA A 263 -11.88 10.52 -11.17
CA ALA A 263 -10.86 11.52 -10.92
C ALA A 263 -11.39 12.69 -10.09
N VAL A 264 -12.53 13.23 -10.50
CA VAL A 264 -13.26 14.30 -9.78
C VAL A 264 -13.72 13.80 -8.41
N GLY A 265 -14.28 12.58 -8.38
CA GLY A 265 -14.76 11.96 -7.15
C GLY A 265 -13.67 11.75 -6.11
N SER A 266 -12.47 11.35 -6.53
CA SER A 266 -11.32 11.16 -5.65
C SER A 266 -10.85 12.47 -5.01
N VAL A 267 -10.79 13.56 -5.77
CA VAL A 267 -10.48 14.90 -5.23
C VAL A 267 -11.51 15.33 -4.20
N ARG A 268 -12.81 15.21 -4.53
CA ARG A 268 -13.90 15.54 -3.61
C ARG A 268 -13.90 14.66 -2.36
N ALA A 269 -13.60 13.38 -2.51
CA ALA A 269 -13.52 12.42 -1.40
C ALA A 269 -12.40 12.75 -0.40
N VAL A 270 -11.22 13.15 -0.88
CA VAL A 270 -10.12 13.58 -0.03
C VAL A 270 -10.48 14.85 0.73
N LEU A 271 -11.01 15.86 0.04
CA LEU A 271 -11.42 17.13 0.68
C LEU A 271 -12.54 16.92 1.71
N ALA A 272 -13.43 15.96 1.48
CA ALA A 272 -14.51 15.60 2.40
C ALA A 272 -14.06 14.68 3.57
N GLY A 273 -12.85 14.10 3.48
CA GLY A 273 -12.35 13.12 4.45
C GLY A 273 -12.96 11.72 4.30
N VAL A 274 -13.64 11.46 3.18
CA VAL A 274 -14.13 10.12 2.79
C VAL A 274 -12.97 9.20 2.43
N LEU A 275 -11.95 9.75 1.79
CA LEU A 275 -10.65 9.14 1.56
C LEU A 275 -9.62 9.92 2.39
N ASP A 276 -9.28 9.40 3.56
CA ASP A 276 -8.38 10.05 4.52
C ASP A 276 -7.20 9.13 4.84
N ILE A 277 -5.98 9.57 4.50
CA ILE A 277 -4.76 8.77 4.70
C ILE A 277 -4.14 9.16 6.03
N PRO A 278 -3.99 8.22 6.99
CA PRO A 278 -3.45 8.54 8.30
C PRO A 278 -2.01 9.05 8.19
N PHE A 279 -1.71 10.10 8.95
CA PHE A 279 -0.38 10.74 9.04
C PHE A 279 0.14 11.32 7.72
N ALA A 280 -0.69 11.49 6.71
CA ALA A 280 -0.30 12.12 5.46
C ALA A 280 0.03 13.62 5.68
N PRO A 281 1.19 14.12 5.19
CA PRO A 281 1.60 15.50 5.40
C PRO A 281 0.91 16.50 4.47
N SER A 282 0.14 16.04 3.50
CA SER A 282 -0.56 16.90 2.55
C SER A 282 -1.60 17.77 3.26
N ARG A 283 -1.57 19.08 3.00
CA ARG A 283 -2.57 20.01 3.52
C ARG A 283 -3.99 19.80 2.98
N TYR A 284 -4.13 18.98 1.93
CA TYR A 284 -5.40 18.62 1.32
C TYR A 284 -6.02 17.38 1.96
N ASN A 285 -5.23 16.57 2.66
CA ASN A 285 -5.72 15.43 3.40
C ASN A 285 -6.46 15.88 4.66
N ALA A 286 -7.61 15.30 4.96
CA ALA A 286 -8.44 15.72 6.10
C ALA A 286 -7.75 15.46 7.45
N GLY A 287 -7.02 14.35 7.58
CA GLY A 287 -6.24 13.99 8.76
C GLY A 287 -7.09 13.78 10.03
N LYS A 288 -8.34 13.36 9.88
CA LYS A 288 -9.28 13.15 10.98
C LYS A 288 -9.42 11.69 11.38
N MET A 289 -9.18 10.76 10.44
CA MET A 289 -9.23 9.34 10.75
C MET A 289 -8.02 8.94 11.58
N LEU A 290 -8.23 8.25 12.70
CA LEU A 290 -7.18 7.75 13.57
C LEU A 290 -7.22 6.22 13.65
N PRO A 291 -6.18 5.52 13.16
CA PRO A 291 -6.05 4.07 13.30
C PRO A 291 -5.42 3.70 14.65
N ALA A 292 -5.74 2.52 15.16
CA ALA A 292 -5.03 1.87 16.25
C ALA A 292 -5.07 0.36 16.05
N ARG A 293 -4.21 -0.39 16.73
CA ARG A 293 -4.30 -1.85 16.72
C ARG A 293 -5.36 -2.35 17.69
N ASP A 294 -6.01 -3.45 17.35
CA ASP A 294 -6.83 -4.20 18.31
C ASP A 294 -5.98 -5.05 19.25
N ASN A 295 -6.62 -5.90 20.04
CA ASN A 295 -5.92 -6.73 21.02
C ASN A 295 -5.01 -7.78 20.36
N ASP A 296 -5.31 -8.20 19.14
CA ASP A 296 -4.56 -9.20 18.36
C ASP A 296 -3.54 -8.56 17.41
N GLY A 297 -3.51 -7.22 17.36
CA GLY A 297 -2.57 -6.44 16.57
C GLY A 297 -3.03 -6.11 15.16
N ALA A 298 -4.24 -6.46 14.77
CA ALA A 298 -4.82 -5.99 13.51
C ALA A 298 -5.16 -4.50 13.60
N ILE A 299 -5.04 -3.78 12.48
CA ILE A 299 -5.36 -2.35 12.44
C ILE A 299 -6.87 -2.18 12.41
N ARG A 300 -7.36 -1.36 13.31
CA ARG A 300 -8.76 -0.93 13.42
C ARG A 300 -8.81 0.59 13.43
N ILE A 301 -10.00 1.15 13.42
CA ILE A 301 -10.17 2.59 13.40
C ILE A 301 -10.70 3.05 14.76
N LEU A 302 -9.90 3.88 15.43
CA LEU A 302 -10.20 4.48 16.73
C LEU A 302 -11.13 5.69 16.57
N ASP A 303 -10.85 6.54 15.57
CA ASP A 303 -11.71 7.67 15.19
C ASP A 303 -12.00 7.59 13.69
N MET A 304 -13.26 7.53 13.34
CA MET A 304 -13.72 7.32 11.97
C MET A 304 -13.55 8.54 11.06
N GLY A 305 -13.38 9.74 11.64
CA GLY A 305 -13.43 10.96 10.84
C GLY A 305 -14.73 11.05 10.02
N ALA A 306 -14.56 11.14 8.70
CA ALA A 306 -15.68 11.17 7.74
C ALA A 306 -15.73 9.91 6.85
N LEU A 307 -15.10 8.81 7.24
CA LEU A 307 -15.19 7.55 6.51
C LEU A 307 -16.64 7.10 6.33
N PRO A 308 -17.05 6.67 5.14
CA PRO A 308 -18.45 6.44 4.78
C PRO A 308 -18.96 5.06 5.23
N PHE A 309 -18.52 4.61 6.40
CA PHE A 309 -18.85 3.28 6.90
C PHE A 309 -20.27 3.17 7.43
N THR A 310 -20.87 2.01 7.24
CA THR A 310 -22.16 1.63 7.83
C THR A 310 -22.05 1.48 9.35
N ASP A 311 -23.16 1.55 10.05
CA ASP A 311 -23.16 1.54 11.52
C ASP A 311 -22.64 0.21 12.11
N ASP A 312 -22.84 -0.91 11.42
CA ASP A 312 -22.30 -2.21 11.81
C ASP A 312 -20.78 -2.31 11.64
N ILE A 313 -20.19 -1.74 10.58
CA ILE A 313 -18.73 -1.60 10.43
C ILE A 313 -18.16 -0.72 11.56
N LYS A 314 -18.79 0.41 11.84
CA LYS A 314 -18.38 1.29 12.96
C LYS A 314 -18.45 0.57 14.30
N ALA A 315 -19.50 -0.22 14.52
CA ALA A 315 -19.67 -1.01 15.74
C ALA A 315 -18.59 -2.10 15.88
N PHE A 316 -18.21 -2.76 14.78
CA PHE A 316 -17.12 -3.72 14.74
C PHE A 316 -15.79 -3.12 15.22
N HIS A 317 -15.36 -2.01 14.65
CA HIS A 317 -14.13 -1.34 15.07
C HIS A 317 -14.17 -0.90 16.53
N ARG A 318 -15.28 -0.31 16.94
CA ARG A 318 -15.48 0.13 18.34
C ARG A 318 -15.32 -1.04 19.31
N ALA A 319 -15.97 -2.16 19.02
CA ALA A 319 -15.90 -3.35 19.85
C ALA A 319 -14.46 -3.88 19.98
N LYS A 320 -13.72 -3.97 18.88
CA LYS A 320 -12.32 -4.43 18.87
C LYS A 320 -11.37 -3.49 19.64
N ILE A 321 -11.55 -2.19 19.51
CA ILE A 321 -10.76 -1.20 20.28
C ILE A 321 -11.13 -1.21 21.77
N GLU A 322 -12.39 -1.34 22.12
CA GLU A 322 -12.86 -1.44 23.51
C GLU A 322 -12.36 -2.73 24.18
N GLU A 323 -12.32 -3.84 23.47
CA GLU A 323 -11.74 -5.10 23.95
C GLU A 323 -10.28 -4.90 24.37
N ARG A 324 -9.47 -4.26 23.53
CA ARG A 324 -8.08 -3.91 23.85
C ARG A 324 -8.00 -2.96 25.06
N ALA A 325 -8.83 -1.93 25.09
CA ALA A 325 -8.85 -0.96 26.18
C ALA A 325 -9.12 -1.63 27.53
N LYS A 326 -10.09 -2.56 27.58
CA LYS A 326 -10.39 -3.39 28.76
C LYS A 326 -9.20 -4.28 29.16
N ALA A 327 -8.60 -4.97 28.20
CA ALA A 327 -7.44 -5.83 28.45
C ALA A 327 -6.23 -5.04 28.99
N GLU A 328 -6.05 -3.81 28.56
CA GLU A 328 -4.97 -2.91 28.97
C GLU A 328 -5.35 -2.04 30.19
N LYS A 329 -6.58 -2.14 30.71
CA LYS A 329 -7.11 -1.36 31.84
C LYS A 329 -6.92 0.15 31.66
N ARG A 330 -7.14 0.64 30.45
CA ARG A 330 -7.06 2.07 30.11
C ARG A 330 -8.19 2.49 29.14
N ASN A 331 -8.40 3.78 29.01
CA ASN A 331 -9.33 4.30 28.00
C ASN A 331 -8.70 4.22 26.60
N ALA A 332 -9.54 4.03 25.59
CA ALA A 332 -9.15 4.15 24.19
C ALA A 332 -8.89 5.64 23.87
N THR A 333 -7.63 5.98 23.62
CA THR A 333 -7.19 7.35 23.38
C THR A 333 -6.08 7.39 22.33
N PHE A 334 -5.74 8.59 21.86
CA PHE A 334 -4.63 8.82 20.94
C PHE A 334 -3.29 8.25 21.44
N GLN A 335 -3.12 8.06 22.76
CA GLN A 335 -1.92 7.40 23.28
C GLN A 335 -1.75 5.97 22.76
N MET A 336 -2.84 5.24 22.46
CA MET A 336 -2.74 3.91 21.82
C MET A 336 -2.10 4.00 20.43
N VAL A 337 -2.42 5.03 19.67
CA VAL A 337 -1.84 5.28 18.34
C VAL A 337 -0.33 5.52 18.45
N ILE A 338 0.09 6.39 19.36
CA ILE A 338 1.51 6.67 19.61
C ILE A 338 2.27 5.41 20.02
N ASP A 339 1.68 4.62 20.93
CA ASP A 339 2.28 3.37 21.39
C ASP A 339 2.47 2.37 20.24
N ASP A 340 1.50 2.27 19.34
CA ASP A 340 1.50 1.34 18.20
C ASP A 340 2.52 1.74 17.12
N VAL A 341 2.67 3.04 16.82
CA VAL A 341 3.64 3.54 15.83
C VAL A 341 5.07 3.06 16.14
N TYR A 342 5.44 3.03 17.43
CA TYR A 342 6.78 2.64 17.87
C TYR A 342 6.91 1.18 18.31
N ALA A 343 5.86 0.37 18.21
CA ALA A 343 5.84 -0.97 18.80
C ALA A 343 6.83 -1.94 18.10
N ILE A 344 6.81 -1.99 16.77
CA ILE A 344 7.59 -2.97 16.00
C ILE A 344 9.10 -2.73 16.13
N SER A 345 9.58 -1.50 16.09
CA SER A 345 10.99 -1.18 16.34
C SER A 345 11.48 -1.62 17.74
N LYS A 346 10.54 -1.80 18.68
CA LYS A 346 10.78 -2.30 20.04
C LYS A 346 10.50 -3.80 20.19
N GLY A 347 10.33 -4.53 19.09
CA GLY A 347 10.09 -5.97 19.07
C GLY A 347 8.68 -6.40 19.49
N ARG A 348 7.67 -5.58 19.25
CA ARG A 348 6.25 -5.86 19.58
C ARG A 348 5.34 -5.46 18.45
N LEU A 349 4.23 -6.16 18.29
CA LEU A 349 3.19 -5.75 17.34
C LEU A 349 2.28 -4.67 17.95
N VAL A 350 1.83 -4.88 19.18
CA VAL A 350 0.92 -3.98 19.90
C VAL A 350 1.68 -3.14 20.91
N GLY A 351 1.50 -1.83 20.88
CA GLY A 351 2.09 -0.89 21.84
C GLY A 351 1.34 -0.90 23.17
N ARG A 352 1.80 -1.73 24.12
CA ARG A 352 1.18 -1.85 25.44
C ARG A 352 1.87 -0.98 26.49
N PRO A 353 1.15 -0.49 27.53
CA PRO A 353 1.73 0.22 28.67
C PRO A 353 2.85 -0.58 29.35
N GLN A 354 3.83 0.10 29.97
CA GLN A 354 4.98 -0.56 30.61
C GLN A 354 4.59 -1.60 31.66
N ALA A 355 3.55 -1.32 32.45
CA ALA A 355 3.04 -2.21 33.50
C ALA A 355 2.55 -3.58 32.97
N LEU A 356 2.20 -3.67 31.69
CA LEU A 356 1.74 -4.89 31.01
C LEU A 356 2.82 -5.53 30.12
N ARG A 357 4.04 -5.03 30.21
CA ARG A 357 5.20 -5.50 29.42
C ARG A 357 5.91 -6.63 30.15
N ARG A 358 5.29 -7.81 30.18
CA ARG A 358 5.95 -9.04 30.64
C ARG A 358 6.44 -9.86 29.47
#